data_8bea21a0c5c1d140db2a71a023e5ff38
#
_entry.id   8bea21a0c5c1d140db2a71a023e5ff38
#
_cell.length_a   1.000
_cell.length_b   1.000
_cell.length_c   1.000
_cell.angle_alpha   90.00
_cell.angle_beta   90.00
_cell.angle_gamma   90.00
#
_symmetry.space_group_name_H-M   'P 1'
#
loop_
_entity.id
_entity.type
_entity.pdbx_description
1 polymer ?
#
loop_
_entity_poly.entity_id
_entity_poly.type
_entity_poly.pdbx_seq_one_letter_code
_entity_poly.pdbx_strand_id
1 'polypeptide(L)'
;WDRMDDYLSEFSRLKEKYADKIELAIGLEIDYLDEDSNPSLPRFQDLPLDYRIGSVHMLHSPERAIVAIDTPADTFRQLIDKHFDGDLDYVVHLYYKNLLRMVELGGFDIVGHADKMHYNASCYRPGLLDEPWYDALVRKYFTAIAEYGYIVEINTKSYHDLGTFYPNKRYFSFLKELGIRVQVNSDAHYPERINNCLLYTSPSPRDCS
;
A
#
# COMPACT_ATOMS: atom_id res chain seq x y z
N TRP A 1 -14.69 13.51 4.93
CA TRP A 1 -15.79 12.90 5.72
C TRP A 1 -17.17 13.30 5.21
N ASP A 2 -17.35 14.48 4.65
CA ASP A 2 -18.65 15.03 4.20
C ASP A 2 -19.38 14.16 3.16
N ARG A 3 -18.70 13.16 2.57
CA ARG A 3 -19.26 12.24 1.58
C ARG A 3 -19.29 10.78 2.01
N MET A 4 -19.04 10.49 3.29
CA MET A 4 -19.02 9.09 3.75
C MET A 4 -20.42 8.46 3.69
N ASP A 5 -21.44 9.21 4.09
CA ASP A 5 -22.83 8.73 4.02
C ASP A 5 -23.26 8.46 2.56
N ASP A 6 -22.84 9.33 1.62
CA ASP A 6 -23.08 9.13 0.19
C ASP A 6 -22.38 7.85 -0.31
N TYR A 7 -21.14 7.61 0.11
CA TYR A 7 -20.38 6.41 -0.26
C TYR A 7 -21.07 5.12 0.25
N LEU A 8 -21.47 5.10 1.51
CA LEU A 8 -22.16 3.96 2.12
C LEU A 8 -23.52 3.71 1.48
N SER A 9 -24.29 4.77 1.20
CA SER A 9 -25.60 4.70 0.57
C SER A 9 -25.50 4.19 -0.87
N GLU A 10 -24.56 4.71 -1.65
CA GLU A 10 -24.36 4.28 -3.03
C GLU A 10 -23.88 2.82 -3.11
N PHE A 11 -22.97 2.42 -2.21
CA PHE A 11 -22.56 1.03 -2.12
C PHE A 11 -23.75 0.10 -1.85
N SER A 12 -24.62 0.44 -0.88
CA SER A 12 -25.80 -0.36 -0.54
C SER A 12 -26.73 -0.51 -1.75
N ARG A 13 -26.97 0.58 -2.47
CA ARG A 13 -27.76 0.59 -3.70
C ARG A 13 -27.15 -0.30 -4.80
N LEU A 14 -25.83 -0.26 -4.96
CA LEU A 14 -25.14 -1.09 -5.96
C LEU A 14 -25.13 -2.57 -5.55
N LYS A 15 -24.92 -2.87 -4.27
CA LYS A 15 -24.94 -4.23 -3.74
C LYS A 15 -26.29 -4.91 -3.97
N GLU A 16 -27.39 -4.21 -3.73
CA GLU A 16 -28.74 -4.70 -4.03
C GLU A 16 -28.96 -4.87 -5.54
N LYS A 17 -28.61 -3.86 -6.33
CA LYS A 17 -28.82 -3.86 -7.79
C LYS A 17 -28.10 -5.01 -8.51
N TYR A 18 -26.94 -5.42 -8.02
CA TYR A 18 -26.07 -6.41 -8.67
C TYR A 18 -25.94 -7.72 -7.89
N ALA A 19 -26.78 -7.96 -6.88
CA ALA A 19 -26.69 -9.10 -5.97
C ALA A 19 -26.69 -10.48 -6.67
N ASP A 20 -27.36 -10.58 -7.82
CA ASP A 20 -27.42 -11.78 -8.66
C ASP A 20 -26.25 -11.92 -9.66
N LYS A 21 -25.37 -10.94 -9.77
CA LYS A 21 -24.32 -10.86 -10.79
C LYS A 21 -22.92 -10.85 -10.22
N ILE A 22 -22.72 -10.18 -9.09
CA ILE A 22 -21.41 -10.01 -8.49
C ILE A 22 -21.54 -9.81 -6.97
N GLU A 23 -20.63 -10.41 -6.21
CA GLU A 23 -20.47 -10.11 -4.80
C GLU A 23 -19.66 -8.81 -4.65
N LEU A 24 -20.23 -7.84 -3.95
CA LEU A 24 -19.59 -6.56 -3.66
C LEU A 24 -19.23 -6.48 -2.18
N ALA A 25 -17.99 -6.13 -1.90
CA ALA A 25 -17.49 -5.81 -0.57
C ALA A 25 -17.11 -4.32 -0.50
N ILE A 26 -17.41 -3.68 0.63
CA ILE A 26 -17.06 -2.28 0.86
C ILE A 26 -15.78 -2.20 1.71
N GLY A 27 -14.80 -1.41 1.24
CA GLY A 27 -13.57 -1.17 1.96
C GLY A 27 -13.16 0.29 1.93
N LEU A 28 -12.15 0.60 2.71
CA LEU A 28 -11.54 1.93 2.74
C LEU A 28 -10.02 1.76 2.85
N GLU A 29 -9.28 2.47 2.01
CA GLU A 29 -7.85 2.66 2.20
C GLU A 29 -7.61 3.85 3.12
N ILE A 30 -6.84 3.63 4.18
CA ILE A 30 -6.64 4.57 5.28
C ILE A 30 -5.15 4.79 5.48
N ASP A 31 -4.75 6.04 5.35
CA ASP A 31 -3.37 6.45 5.59
C ASP A 31 -2.97 6.42 7.06
N TYR A 32 -1.78 5.93 7.32
CA TYR A 32 -1.03 6.29 8.51
C TYR A 32 -0.16 7.52 8.22
N LEU A 33 -0.40 8.59 8.93
CA LEU A 33 0.44 9.78 8.92
C LEU A 33 1.18 9.93 10.26
N ASP A 34 0.46 9.79 11.37
CA ASP A 34 0.95 9.89 12.74
C ASP A 34 -0.04 9.26 13.74
N GLU A 35 0.17 9.48 15.04
CA GLU A 35 -0.70 8.95 16.09
C GLU A 35 -2.13 9.52 16.07
N ASP A 36 -2.32 10.72 15.51
CA ASP A 36 -3.61 11.41 15.42
C ASP A 36 -4.33 11.15 14.10
N SER A 37 -3.64 10.50 13.12
CA SER A 37 -4.17 10.15 11.81
C SER A 37 -3.65 8.78 11.36
N ASN A 38 -4.40 7.73 11.68
CA ASN A 38 -4.04 6.35 11.38
C ASN A 38 -5.27 5.42 11.36
N PRO A 39 -5.13 4.20 10.81
CA PRO A 39 -6.25 3.26 10.65
C PRO A 39 -6.93 2.83 11.96
N SER A 40 -6.23 2.81 13.09
CA SER A 40 -6.76 2.30 14.37
C SER A 40 -7.75 3.23 15.06
N LEU A 41 -7.93 4.45 14.56
CA LEU A 41 -8.78 5.45 15.19
C LEU A 41 -10.28 5.06 15.13
N PRO A 42 -11.06 5.32 16.20
CA PRO A 42 -12.46 4.97 16.29
C PRO A 42 -13.29 5.44 15.09
N ARG A 43 -13.00 6.63 14.57
CA ARG A 43 -13.70 7.18 13.39
C ARG A 43 -13.64 6.27 12.15
N PHE A 44 -12.64 5.40 12.03
CA PHE A 44 -12.53 4.42 10.95
C PHE A 44 -13.05 3.05 11.38
N GLN A 45 -12.87 2.70 12.67
CA GLN A 45 -13.27 1.39 13.19
C GLN A 45 -14.79 1.27 13.32
N ASP A 46 -15.49 2.37 13.61
CA ASP A 46 -16.94 2.41 13.75
C ASP A 46 -17.70 2.38 12.39
N LEU A 47 -16.99 2.50 11.27
CA LEU A 47 -17.61 2.42 9.94
C LEU A 47 -18.01 0.97 9.60
N PRO A 48 -19.18 0.77 8.96
CA PRO A 48 -19.67 -0.55 8.55
C PRO A 48 -18.97 -1.04 7.28
N LEU A 49 -17.66 -1.28 7.36
CA LEU A 49 -16.83 -1.75 6.26
C LEU A 49 -16.59 -3.25 6.35
N ASP A 50 -16.53 -3.92 5.20
CA ASP A 50 -16.19 -5.34 5.11
C ASP A 50 -14.67 -5.55 5.33
N TYR A 51 -13.82 -4.58 4.91
CA TYR A 51 -12.38 -4.61 5.12
C TYR A 51 -11.75 -3.21 5.11
N ARG A 52 -10.52 -3.11 5.61
CA ARG A 52 -9.70 -1.89 5.65
C ARG A 52 -8.32 -2.17 5.10
N ILE A 53 -7.79 -1.22 4.32
CA ILE A 53 -6.42 -1.26 3.81
C ILE A 53 -5.63 -0.17 4.53
N GLY A 54 -4.49 -0.53 5.12
CA GLY A 54 -3.58 0.42 5.74
C GLY A 54 -2.43 0.77 4.80
N SER A 55 -2.17 2.07 4.61
CA SER A 55 -1.16 2.58 3.68
C SER A 55 -0.37 3.76 4.24
N VAL A 56 0.77 4.07 3.66
CA VAL A 56 1.56 5.27 3.95
C VAL A 56 1.87 5.98 2.64
N HIS A 57 1.21 7.11 2.40
CA HIS A 57 1.43 7.94 1.21
C HIS A 57 2.16 9.25 1.51
N MET A 58 2.25 9.62 2.79
CA MET A 58 2.78 10.92 3.21
C MET A 58 3.69 10.78 4.42
N LEU A 59 4.65 11.68 4.53
CA LEU A 59 5.57 11.77 5.66
C LEU A 59 5.58 13.19 6.20
N HIS A 60 5.83 13.34 7.51
CA HIS A 60 6.19 14.62 8.08
C HIS A 60 7.66 14.93 7.83
N SER A 61 7.96 16.10 7.25
CA SER A 61 9.32 16.60 7.20
C SER A 61 9.81 17.02 8.61
N PRO A 62 11.12 17.26 8.81
CA PRO A 62 11.63 17.81 10.06
C PRO A 62 10.92 19.11 10.49
N GLU A 63 10.50 19.93 9.54
CA GLU A 63 9.73 21.16 9.76
C GLU A 63 8.21 20.93 9.90
N ARG A 64 7.78 19.64 10.00
CA ARG A 64 6.38 19.23 10.12
C ARG A 64 5.48 19.53 8.89
N ALA A 65 6.07 19.78 7.73
CA ALA A 65 5.30 19.80 6.50
C ALA A 65 4.88 18.38 6.12
N ILE A 66 3.66 18.20 5.63
CA ILE A 66 3.18 16.93 5.09
C ILE A 66 3.68 16.82 3.65
N VAL A 67 4.47 15.79 3.37
CA VAL A 67 5.12 15.57 2.07
C VAL A 67 4.62 14.25 1.48
N ALA A 68 4.00 14.31 0.31
CA ALA A 68 3.57 13.13 -0.43
C ALA A 68 4.77 12.39 -1.03
N ILE A 69 4.82 11.07 -0.84
CA ILE A 69 5.86 10.18 -1.40
C ILE A 69 5.35 9.38 -2.60
N ASP A 70 4.03 9.28 -2.76
CA ASP A 70 3.38 8.65 -3.90
C ASP A 70 3.10 9.67 -5.00
N THR A 71 4.16 10.14 -5.64
CA THR A 71 4.14 11.15 -6.70
C THR A 71 4.98 10.68 -7.88
N PRO A 72 4.89 11.30 -9.07
CA PRO A 72 5.85 11.05 -10.14
C PRO A 72 7.29 11.23 -9.69
N ALA A 73 8.22 10.44 -10.24
CA ALA A 73 9.61 10.38 -9.78
C ALA A 73 10.33 11.76 -9.76
N ASP A 74 10.08 12.62 -10.74
CA ASP A 74 10.66 13.97 -10.76
C ASP A 74 10.10 14.87 -9.64
N THR A 75 8.78 14.74 -9.37
CA THR A 75 8.14 15.45 -8.26
C THR A 75 8.66 14.93 -6.92
N PHE A 76 8.78 13.61 -6.77
CA PHE A 76 9.38 12.99 -5.59
C PHE A 76 10.76 13.56 -5.31
N ARG A 77 11.65 13.63 -6.34
CA ARG A 77 12.99 14.20 -6.22
C ARG A 77 12.93 15.64 -5.69
N GLN A 78 12.13 16.50 -6.31
CA GLN A 78 11.97 17.89 -5.88
C GLN A 78 11.49 18.02 -4.44
N LEU A 79 10.56 17.16 -4.00
CA LEU A 79 10.03 17.15 -2.64
C LEU A 79 11.08 16.72 -1.62
N ILE A 80 11.88 15.68 -1.95
CA ILE A 80 12.96 15.23 -1.08
C ILE A 80 14.04 16.30 -0.96
N ASP A 81 14.48 16.89 -2.07
CA ASP A 81 15.48 17.94 -2.07
C ASP A 81 15.01 19.17 -1.25
N LYS A 82 13.74 19.53 -1.39
CA LYS A 82 13.18 20.73 -0.74
C LYS A 82 12.89 20.54 0.75
N HIS A 83 12.37 19.39 1.15
CA HIS A 83 11.80 19.19 2.50
C HIS A 83 12.64 18.30 3.40
N PHE A 84 13.67 17.65 2.83
CA PHE A 84 14.54 16.73 3.55
C PHE A 84 16.02 16.95 3.19
N ASP A 85 16.35 18.12 2.63
CA ASP A 85 17.74 18.48 2.23
C ASP A 85 18.44 17.44 1.33
N GLY A 86 17.65 16.68 0.54
CA GLY A 86 18.15 15.61 -0.30
C GLY A 86 18.54 14.33 0.44
N ASP A 87 18.29 14.24 1.75
CA ASP A 87 18.61 13.06 2.57
C ASP A 87 17.61 11.91 2.32
N LEU A 88 17.82 11.19 1.22
CA LEU A 88 17.00 10.03 0.88
C LEU A 88 17.07 8.92 1.93
N ASP A 89 18.22 8.72 2.58
CA ASP A 89 18.38 7.67 3.59
C ASP A 89 17.50 7.93 4.80
N TYR A 90 17.45 9.17 5.26
CA TYR A 90 16.54 9.60 6.31
C TYR A 90 15.09 9.36 5.91
N VAL A 91 14.71 9.73 4.69
CA VAL A 91 13.34 9.56 4.17
C VAL A 91 12.94 8.09 4.11
N VAL A 92 13.81 7.21 3.63
CA VAL A 92 13.57 5.76 3.59
C VAL A 92 13.40 5.20 5.00
N HIS A 93 14.28 5.55 5.93
CA HIS A 93 14.17 5.11 7.33
C HIS A 93 12.87 5.60 7.99
N LEU A 94 12.48 6.85 7.74
CA LEU A 94 11.23 7.43 8.24
C LEU A 94 10.01 6.70 7.68
N TYR A 95 10.01 6.39 6.38
CA TYR A 95 8.95 5.65 5.73
C TYR A 95 8.76 4.26 6.36
N TYR A 96 9.82 3.47 6.50
CA TYR A 96 9.73 2.15 7.11
C TYR A 96 9.43 2.21 8.62
N LYS A 97 9.86 3.26 9.32
CA LYS A 97 9.43 3.52 10.70
C LYS A 97 7.92 3.73 10.78
N ASN A 98 7.34 4.52 9.88
CA ASN A 98 5.90 4.78 9.84
C ASN A 98 5.12 3.51 9.46
N LEU A 99 5.60 2.74 8.48
CA LEU A 99 5.00 1.45 8.12
C LEU A 99 4.99 0.46 9.29
N LEU A 100 6.10 0.33 10.01
CA LEU A 100 6.18 -0.51 11.21
C LEU A 100 5.22 -0.02 12.29
N ARG A 101 5.14 1.29 12.51
CA ARG A 101 4.24 1.86 13.49
C ARG A 101 2.77 1.63 13.13
N MET A 102 2.41 1.75 11.86
CA MET A 102 1.08 1.39 11.34
C MET A 102 0.74 -0.07 11.64
N VAL A 103 1.67 -0.99 11.38
CA VAL A 103 1.51 -2.44 11.67
C VAL A 103 1.29 -2.68 13.16
N GLU A 104 2.04 -2.02 14.04
CA GLU A 104 1.90 -2.13 15.50
C GLU A 104 0.54 -1.62 16.00
N LEU A 105 0.06 -0.50 15.46
CA LEU A 105 -1.23 0.08 15.86
C LEU A 105 -2.42 -0.72 15.33
N GLY A 106 -2.29 -1.29 14.15
CA GLY A 106 -3.35 -2.09 13.53
C GLY A 106 -4.53 -1.27 13.06
N GLY A 107 -5.73 -1.91 13.11
CA GLY A 107 -6.98 -1.29 12.66
C GLY A 107 -7.25 -1.45 11.17
N PHE A 108 -6.57 -2.37 10.50
CA PHE A 108 -6.76 -2.73 9.10
C PHE A 108 -6.56 -4.25 8.89
N ASP A 109 -6.97 -4.75 7.74
CA ASP A 109 -6.90 -6.17 7.38
C ASP A 109 -5.77 -6.45 6.38
N ILE A 110 -5.52 -5.49 5.49
CA ILE A 110 -4.62 -5.60 4.35
C ILE A 110 -3.63 -4.44 4.40
N VAL A 111 -2.35 -4.77 4.21
CA VAL A 111 -1.30 -3.76 3.96
C VAL A 111 -1.33 -3.41 2.48
N GLY A 112 -1.65 -2.16 2.15
CA GLY A 112 -1.66 -1.64 0.79
C GLY A 112 -0.24 -1.43 0.25
N HIS A 113 -0.01 -1.75 -1.03
CA HIS A 113 1.23 -1.51 -1.79
C HIS A 113 2.51 -1.39 -0.93
N ALA A 114 2.81 -2.45 -0.20
CA ALA A 114 3.64 -2.54 1.02
C ALA A 114 5.04 -1.89 0.98
N ASP A 115 5.63 -1.64 -0.18
CA ASP A 115 6.91 -0.93 -0.34
C ASP A 115 6.83 0.13 -1.45
N LYS A 116 5.74 0.86 -1.50
CA LYS A 116 5.40 1.83 -2.53
C LYS A 116 6.56 2.76 -2.92
N MET A 117 7.38 3.15 -1.95
CA MET A 117 8.51 4.06 -2.15
C MET A 117 9.61 3.47 -3.04
N HIS A 118 9.74 2.13 -3.17
CA HIS A 118 10.92 1.50 -3.79
C HIS A 118 11.21 2.03 -5.20
N TYR A 119 10.17 2.25 -6.03
CA TYR A 119 10.35 2.74 -7.39
C TYR A 119 10.93 4.15 -7.40
N ASN A 120 10.31 5.08 -6.69
CA ASN A 120 10.75 6.47 -6.62
C ASN A 120 12.16 6.60 -5.99
N ALA A 121 12.42 5.85 -4.93
CA ALA A 121 13.72 5.83 -4.27
C ALA A 121 14.82 5.29 -5.22
N SER A 122 14.54 4.27 -6.02
CA SER A 122 15.48 3.74 -7.01
C SER A 122 15.70 4.69 -8.19
N CYS A 123 14.70 5.48 -8.58
CA CYS A 123 14.85 6.56 -9.57
C CYS A 123 15.68 7.72 -9.01
N TYR A 124 15.54 8.03 -7.74
CA TYR A 124 16.33 9.06 -7.08
C TYR A 124 17.80 8.65 -6.95
N ARG A 125 18.05 7.43 -6.46
CA ARG A 125 19.40 6.85 -6.29
C ARG A 125 19.45 5.42 -6.84
N PRO A 126 19.95 5.23 -8.09
CA PRO A 126 20.18 3.91 -8.65
C PRO A 126 21.08 3.05 -7.75
N GLY A 127 20.73 1.77 -7.56
CA GLY A 127 21.47 0.84 -6.70
C GLY A 127 21.01 0.83 -5.24
N LEU A 128 20.17 1.74 -4.79
CA LEU A 128 19.67 1.79 -3.40
C LEU A 128 19.06 0.46 -2.93
N LEU A 129 18.29 -0.19 -3.81
CA LEU A 129 17.61 -1.43 -3.44
C LEU A 129 18.58 -2.62 -3.21
N ASP A 130 19.83 -2.49 -3.61
CA ASP A 130 20.86 -3.52 -3.42
C ASP A 130 21.73 -3.25 -2.18
N GLU A 131 21.48 -2.15 -1.50
CA GLU A 131 22.14 -1.80 -0.25
C GLU A 131 21.70 -2.73 0.89
N PRO A 132 22.62 -3.34 1.65
CA PRO A 132 22.26 -4.27 2.73
C PRO A 132 21.33 -3.69 3.79
N TRP A 133 21.48 -2.41 4.11
CA TRP A 133 20.64 -1.74 5.10
C TRP A 133 19.20 -1.56 4.60
N TYR A 134 19.02 -1.30 3.29
CA TYR A 134 17.69 -1.19 2.68
C TYR A 134 16.97 -2.54 2.74
N ASP A 135 17.62 -3.62 2.28
CA ASP A 135 17.07 -4.97 2.36
C ASP A 135 16.71 -5.37 3.80
N ALA A 136 17.54 -5.02 4.77
CA ALA A 136 17.27 -5.27 6.18
C ALA A 136 16.00 -4.55 6.69
N LEU A 137 15.76 -3.31 6.28
CA LEU A 137 14.54 -2.57 6.63
C LEU A 137 13.29 -3.23 6.03
N VAL A 138 13.34 -3.59 4.76
CA VAL A 138 12.22 -4.24 4.07
C VAL A 138 11.91 -5.59 4.71
N ARG A 139 12.93 -6.42 4.98
CA ARG A 139 12.76 -7.72 5.64
C ARG A 139 12.20 -7.58 7.04
N LYS A 140 12.69 -6.64 7.84
CA LYS A 140 12.14 -6.33 9.16
C LYS A 140 10.66 -6.00 9.08
N TYR A 141 10.26 -5.19 8.10
CA TYR A 141 8.87 -4.81 7.90
C TYR A 141 7.98 -6.02 7.54
N PHE A 142 8.38 -6.85 6.57
CA PHE A 142 7.61 -8.06 6.24
C PHE A 142 7.57 -9.08 7.38
N THR A 143 8.63 -9.20 8.15
CA THR A 143 8.62 -10.05 9.36
C THR A 143 7.58 -9.56 10.36
N ALA A 144 7.50 -8.25 10.62
CA ALA A 144 6.47 -7.69 11.48
C ALA A 144 5.05 -7.95 10.94
N ILE A 145 4.83 -7.77 9.63
CA ILE A 145 3.53 -8.10 9.01
C ILE A 145 3.14 -9.57 9.25
N ALA A 146 4.10 -10.49 9.11
CA ALA A 146 3.87 -11.92 9.35
C ALA A 146 3.51 -12.20 10.82
N GLU A 147 4.22 -11.59 11.76
CA GLU A 147 4.00 -11.73 13.20
C GLU A 147 2.60 -11.24 13.61
N TYR A 148 2.11 -10.16 13.02
CA TYR A 148 0.77 -9.62 13.27
C TYR A 148 -0.32 -10.32 12.43
N GLY A 149 0.04 -11.12 11.42
CA GLY A 149 -0.88 -11.93 10.62
C GLY A 149 -1.67 -11.16 9.57
N TYR A 150 -1.21 -9.97 9.15
CA TYR A 150 -1.86 -9.19 8.10
C TYR A 150 -1.70 -9.81 6.71
N ILE A 151 -2.63 -9.47 5.82
CA ILE A 151 -2.57 -9.78 4.40
C ILE A 151 -1.72 -8.69 3.72
N VAL A 152 -0.87 -9.07 2.75
CA VAL A 152 -0.14 -8.12 1.92
C VAL A 152 -0.81 -8.01 0.56
N GLU A 153 -1.10 -6.80 0.14
CA GLU A 153 -1.54 -6.53 -1.21
C GLU A 153 -0.38 -6.72 -2.20
N ILE A 154 -0.60 -7.50 -3.26
CA ILE A 154 0.18 -7.43 -4.49
C ILE A 154 -0.51 -6.43 -5.42
N ASN A 155 -0.09 -5.18 -5.38
CA ASN A 155 -0.66 -4.11 -6.17
C ASN A 155 -0.09 -4.13 -7.59
N THR A 156 -0.97 -4.21 -8.59
CA THR A 156 -0.59 -4.35 -9.99
C THR A 156 -0.76 -3.07 -10.82
N LYS A 157 -1.23 -1.97 -10.20
CA LYS A 157 -1.54 -0.69 -10.85
C LYS A 157 -0.41 -0.17 -11.74
N SER A 158 0.80 -0.23 -11.23
CA SER A 158 1.98 0.33 -11.91
C SER A 158 2.65 -0.64 -12.88
N TYR A 159 2.20 -1.88 -13.00
CA TYR A 159 2.89 -2.86 -13.83
C TYR A 159 2.86 -2.51 -15.32
N HIS A 160 1.71 -2.07 -15.81
CA HIS A 160 1.56 -1.72 -17.23
C HIS A 160 2.47 -0.53 -17.62
N ASP A 161 2.54 0.48 -16.77
CA ASP A 161 3.20 1.75 -17.11
C ASP A 161 4.68 1.76 -16.70
N LEU A 162 5.03 1.08 -15.61
CA LEU A 162 6.37 1.10 -14.99
C LEU A 162 7.04 -0.27 -14.91
N GLY A 163 6.36 -1.35 -15.27
CA GLY A 163 6.88 -2.72 -15.18
C GLY A 163 7.14 -3.20 -13.75
N THR A 164 6.51 -2.57 -12.75
CA THR A 164 6.76 -2.86 -11.33
C THR A 164 5.48 -3.22 -10.57
N PHE A 165 5.65 -4.05 -9.55
CA PHE A 165 4.63 -4.37 -8.55
C PHE A 165 4.96 -3.72 -7.21
N TYR A 166 3.94 -3.56 -6.36
CA TYR A 166 4.12 -3.27 -4.95
C TYR A 166 3.52 -4.41 -4.11
N PRO A 167 4.33 -5.10 -3.28
CA PRO A 167 5.77 -4.91 -3.10
C PRO A 167 6.59 -5.34 -4.31
N ASN A 168 7.87 -4.90 -4.33
CA ASN A 168 8.82 -5.30 -5.36
C ASN A 168 8.91 -6.83 -5.45
N LYS A 169 8.82 -7.37 -6.66
CA LYS A 169 8.81 -8.83 -6.92
C LYS A 169 10.00 -9.58 -6.34
N ARG A 170 11.12 -8.91 -6.05
CA ARG A 170 12.29 -9.52 -5.40
C ARG A 170 11.97 -10.12 -4.02
N TYR A 171 10.91 -9.61 -3.36
CA TYR A 171 10.47 -10.07 -2.05
C TYR A 171 9.38 -11.14 -2.07
N PHE A 172 8.86 -11.55 -3.24
CA PHE A 172 7.78 -12.55 -3.32
C PHE A 172 8.14 -13.89 -2.68
N SER A 173 9.39 -14.36 -2.92
CA SER A 173 9.88 -15.59 -2.25
C SER A 173 9.93 -15.42 -0.74
N PHE A 174 10.35 -14.27 -0.24
CA PHE A 174 10.42 -13.99 1.18
C PHE A 174 9.03 -13.90 1.83
N LEU A 175 8.04 -13.30 1.17
CA LEU A 175 6.65 -13.33 1.64
C LEU A 175 6.13 -14.77 1.78
N LYS A 176 6.44 -15.62 0.81
CA LYS A 176 6.08 -17.04 0.84
C LYS A 176 6.79 -17.80 1.97
N GLU A 177 8.08 -17.57 2.18
CA GLU A 177 8.87 -18.15 3.28
C GLU A 177 8.29 -17.78 4.65
N LEU A 178 7.82 -16.55 4.82
CA LEU A 178 7.15 -16.07 6.03
C LEU A 178 5.71 -16.58 6.16
N GLY A 179 5.15 -17.26 5.15
CA GLY A 179 3.75 -17.71 5.16
C GLY A 179 2.72 -16.57 5.10
N ILE A 180 3.11 -15.41 4.60
CA ILE A 180 2.21 -14.25 4.49
C ILE A 180 1.14 -14.54 3.42
N ARG A 181 -0.12 -14.34 3.80
CA ARG A 181 -1.22 -14.36 2.83
C ARG A 181 -1.14 -13.13 1.94
N VAL A 182 -1.38 -13.31 0.65
CA VAL A 182 -1.38 -12.20 -0.31
C VAL A 182 -2.72 -12.07 -1.00
N GLN A 183 -3.08 -10.84 -1.36
CA GLN A 183 -4.22 -10.52 -2.20
C GLN A 183 -3.76 -9.69 -3.39
N VAL A 184 -4.11 -10.13 -4.61
CA VAL A 184 -3.74 -9.41 -5.82
C VAL A 184 -4.84 -8.41 -6.15
N ASN A 185 -4.49 -7.12 -6.25
CA ASN A 185 -5.41 -6.02 -6.54
C ASN A 185 -4.91 -5.18 -7.72
N SER A 186 -5.86 -4.62 -8.46
CA SER A 186 -5.56 -3.69 -9.56
C SER A 186 -5.38 -2.24 -9.10
N ASP A 187 -5.90 -1.87 -7.93
CA ASP A 187 -5.95 -0.49 -7.45
C ASP A 187 -6.50 0.47 -8.52
N ALA A 188 -7.62 0.03 -9.14
CA ALA A 188 -8.20 0.69 -10.29
C ALA A 188 -8.92 1.98 -9.91
N HIS A 189 -8.49 3.10 -10.48
CA HIS A 189 -9.14 4.40 -10.35
C HIS A 189 -10.08 4.72 -11.53
N TYR A 190 -10.05 3.88 -12.57
CA TYR A 190 -10.86 4.01 -13.78
C TYR A 190 -11.41 2.65 -14.20
N PRO A 191 -12.61 2.58 -14.76
CA PRO A 191 -13.24 1.30 -15.15
C PRO A 191 -12.38 0.42 -16.08
N GLU A 192 -11.66 1.02 -17.01
CA GLU A 192 -10.77 0.33 -17.95
C GLU A 192 -9.53 -0.30 -17.31
N ARG A 193 -9.22 0.09 -16.06
CA ARG A 193 -8.09 -0.44 -15.29
C ARG A 193 -8.46 -1.55 -14.30
N ILE A 194 -9.74 -1.94 -14.20
CA ILE A 194 -10.21 -2.95 -13.23
C ILE A 194 -9.45 -4.28 -13.37
N ASN A 195 -9.18 -4.72 -14.61
CA ASN A 195 -8.49 -5.97 -14.91
C ASN A 195 -6.98 -5.77 -15.11
N ASN A 196 -6.41 -4.67 -14.66
CA ASN A 196 -5.02 -4.34 -14.89
C ASN A 196 -4.09 -5.43 -14.34
N CYS A 197 -3.45 -6.17 -15.24
CA CYS A 197 -2.49 -7.26 -14.94
C CYS A 197 -3.00 -8.44 -14.09
N LEU A 198 -4.25 -8.47 -13.65
CA LEU A 198 -4.77 -9.57 -12.82
C LEU A 198 -4.74 -10.92 -13.53
N LEU A 199 -4.92 -10.94 -14.85
CA LEU A 199 -4.87 -12.16 -15.68
C LEU A 199 -3.47 -12.81 -15.72
N TYR A 200 -2.43 -12.03 -15.46
CA TYR A 200 -1.03 -12.49 -15.48
C TYR A 200 -0.47 -12.84 -14.11
N THR A 201 -1.17 -12.48 -13.04
CA THR A 201 -0.72 -12.67 -11.66
C THR A 201 -1.47 -13.77 -10.94
N SER A 202 -2.67 -14.13 -11.39
CA SER A 202 -3.40 -15.29 -10.88
C SER A 202 -2.96 -16.54 -11.61
N PRO A 203 -2.59 -17.64 -10.91
CA PRO A 203 -2.39 -18.93 -11.55
C PRO A 203 -3.69 -19.31 -12.28
N SER A 204 -3.59 -19.58 -13.57
CA SER A 204 -4.72 -20.12 -14.32
C SER A 204 -5.15 -21.44 -13.68
N PRO A 205 -6.45 -21.75 -13.56
CA PRO A 205 -6.90 -23.09 -13.13
C PRO A 205 -6.33 -24.23 -14.01
N ARG A 206 -5.75 -23.91 -15.17
CA ARG A 206 -5.11 -24.88 -16.09
C ARG A 206 -3.64 -25.15 -15.76
N ASP A 207 -3.01 -24.32 -14.91
CA ASP A 207 -1.60 -24.46 -14.55
C ASP A 207 -1.44 -25.25 -13.23
N CYS A 208 -2.54 -25.80 -12.70
CA CYS A 208 -2.58 -26.66 -11.50
C CYS A 208 -2.72 -28.16 -11.86
N SER A 209 -2.27 -28.59 -13.05
CA SER A 209 -2.24 -29.99 -13.45
C SER A 209 -0.82 -30.54 -13.51
#